data_ceae2372f1c2222be78e0e6467507819
#
_entry.id   ceae2372f1c2222be78e0e6467507819
#
_cell.length_a   1.000
_cell.length_b   1.000
_cell.length_c   1.000
_cell.angle_alpha   90.00
_cell.angle_beta   90.00
_cell.angle_gamma   90.00
#
_symmetry.space_group_name_H-M   'P 1'
#
loop_
_entity.id
_entity.type
_entity.pdbx_description
1 polymer ?
#
loop_
_entity_poly.entity_id
_entity_poly.type
_entity_poly.pdbx_seq_one_letter_code
_entity_poly.pdbx_strand_id
1 'polypeptide(L)'
;NIMILFLERSLELGGVEKVMLSLLQNLNPEKYDLTVVLNLNQGELRNEFPSHVRKIFLADGKEDFSKNILFQKIQLFIRKNKLEKLRKNPKIIDDKYLKEQYDIEIAMTYNDFESVLNSSNKNSKKIGWFHSEINLPKLQPLVPAILEHFPRFDHMIYCSEKIEKIMHEVYPNLQYPKESVIINAIPIDEIKKKAEEKITDFPKSPVFVSIGRLHTRKGYHKLMDAHAKLLKEGFEHSVVIIGDGEELPHLLAQQKKLGVEKSYIFA
;
A
#
# COMPACT_ATOMS: atom_id res chain seq x y z
N ASN A 1 -26.69 -7.37 9.08
CA ASN A 1 -25.29 -6.92 9.05
C ASN A 1 -25.14 -5.70 8.16
N ILE A 2 -24.17 -4.87 8.44
CA ILE A 2 -23.79 -3.75 7.58
C ILE A 2 -22.86 -4.28 6.48
N MET A 3 -23.22 -4.07 5.24
CA MET A 3 -22.43 -4.54 4.09
C MET A 3 -21.40 -3.49 3.68
N ILE A 4 -20.13 -3.83 3.73
CA ILE A 4 -19.01 -2.93 3.42
C ILE A 4 -18.22 -3.46 2.22
N LEU A 5 -18.03 -2.59 1.22
CA LEU A 5 -17.21 -2.82 0.06
C LEU A 5 -15.93 -2.01 0.13
N PHE A 6 -14.80 -2.68 0.07
CA PHE A 6 -13.49 -2.07 -0.08
C PHE A 6 -13.04 -2.14 -1.53
N LEU A 7 -12.60 -1.01 -2.09
CA LEU A 7 -12.00 -0.95 -3.42
C LEU A 7 -10.51 -0.70 -3.30
N GLU A 8 -9.74 -1.53 -3.99
CA GLU A 8 -8.28 -1.42 -4.11
C GLU A 8 -7.85 -1.85 -5.52
N ARG A 9 -6.78 -1.27 -6.03
CA ARG A 9 -6.28 -1.64 -7.36
C ARG A 9 -5.75 -3.07 -7.40
N SER A 10 -4.86 -3.40 -6.51
CA SER A 10 -4.15 -4.67 -6.42
C SER A 10 -3.49 -4.80 -5.04
N LEU A 11 -2.89 -5.93 -4.74
CA LEU A 11 -2.33 -6.23 -3.42
C LEU A 11 -0.82 -6.54 -3.46
N GLU A 12 -0.06 -5.66 -4.05
CA GLU A 12 1.39 -5.64 -3.89
C GLU A 12 1.75 -5.34 -2.42
N LEU A 13 2.95 -5.79 -2.03
CA LEU A 13 3.43 -5.56 -0.67
C LEU A 13 3.64 -4.05 -0.41
N GLY A 14 2.78 -3.46 0.37
CA GLY A 14 2.80 -2.03 0.70
C GLY A 14 2.03 -1.69 1.96
N GLY A 15 2.19 -0.45 2.42
CA GLY A 15 1.59 0.02 3.68
C GLY A 15 0.07 0.05 3.66
N VAL A 16 -0.53 0.56 2.57
CA VAL A 16 -2.00 0.68 2.46
C VAL A 16 -2.66 -0.69 2.39
N GLU A 17 -2.09 -1.60 1.62
CA GLU A 17 -2.58 -2.98 1.47
C GLU A 17 -2.57 -3.72 2.81
N LYS A 18 -1.52 -3.53 3.60
CA LYS A 18 -1.43 -4.09 4.96
C LYS A 18 -2.46 -3.48 5.90
N VAL A 19 -2.74 -2.18 5.80
CA VAL A 19 -3.80 -1.51 6.57
C VAL A 19 -5.16 -2.11 6.23
N MET A 20 -5.48 -2.26 4.95
CA MET A 20 -6.74 -2.87 4.53
C MET A 20 -6.87 -4.29 5.06
N LEU A 21 -5.85 -5.13 4.91
CA LEU A 21 -5.87 -6.50 5.45
C LEU A 21 -6.06 -6.52 6.97
N SER A 22 -5.42 -5.60 7.69
CA SER A 22 -5.61 -5.47 9.15
C SER A 22 -7.05 -5.13 9.51
N LEU A 23 -7.70 -4.23 8.77
CA LEU A 23 -9.11 -3.91 8.96
C LEU A 23 -9.99 -5.14 8.71
N LEU A 24 -9.76 -5.85 7.61
CA LEU A 24 -10.53 -7.04 7.26
C LEU A 24 -10.40 -8.15 8.29
N GLN A 25 -9.22 -8.30 8.91
CA GLN A 25 -8.96 -9.30 9.94
C GLN A 25 -9.60 -8.96 11.29
N ASN A 26 -9.76 -7.67 11.61
CA ASN A 26 -10.16 -7.22 12.94
C ASN A 26 -11.60 -6.66 13.02
N LEU A 27 -12.24 -6.36 11.89
CA LEU A 27 -13.66 -6.00 11.90
C LEU A 27 -14.52 -7.22 12.26
N ASN A 28 -15.47 -7.00 13.16
CA ASN A 28 -16.31 -8.08 13.69
C ASN A 28 -17.23 -8.67 12.58
N PRO A 29 -17.04 -9.93 12.17
CA PRO A 29 -17.82 -10.57 11.12
C PRO A 29 -19.30 -10.81 11.50
N GLU A 30 -19.65 -10.74 12.77
CA GLU A 30 -21.04 -10.82 13.20
C GLU A 30 -21.81 -9.51 12.96
N LYS A 31 -21.11 -8.39 12.78
CA LYS A 31 -21.70 -7.08 12.53
C LYS A 31 -21.56 -6.63 11.08
N TYR A 32 -20.48 -7.04 10.42
CA TYR A 32 -20.10 -6.53 9.11
C TYR A 32 -19.91 -7.66 8.11
N ASP A 33 -20.56 -7.56 6.97
CA ASP A 33 -20.31 -8.40 5.81
C ASP A 33 -19.31 -7.68 4.91
N LEU A 34 -18.11 -8.25 4.79
CA LEU A 34 -16.99 -7.60 4.14
C LEU A 34 -16.75 -8.17 2.75
N THR A 35 -16.67 -7.30 1.77
CA THR A 35 -16.28 -7.62 0.40
C THR A 35 -15.14 -6.72 -0.05
N VAL A 36 -14.17 -7.29 -0.75
CA VAL A 36 -13.09 -6.56 -1.41
C VAL A 36 -13.21 -6.77 -2.91
N VAL A 37 -13.20 -5.68 -3.66
CA VAL A 37 -13.06 -5.72 -5.11
C VAL A 37 -11.68 -5.19 -5.49
N LEU A 38 -10.93 -6.01 -6.21
CA LEU A 38 -9.63 -5.68 -6.78
C LEU A 38 -9.79 -5.44 -8.29
N ASN A 39 -9.20 -4.38 -8.81
CA ASN A 39 -9.10 -4.21 -10.26
C ASN A 39 -8.27 -5.34 -10.88
N LEU A 40 -7.17 -5.70 -10.20
CA LEU A 40 -6.25 -6.74 -10.62
C LEU A 40 -6.06 -7.78 -9.51
N ASN A 41 -6.21 -9.05 -9.84
CA ASN A 41 -5.81 -10.15 -8.95
C ASN A 41 -4.28 -10.32 -8.98
N GLN A 42 -3.56 -9.34 -8.44
CA GLN A 42 -2.11 -9.18 -8.56
C GLN A 42 -1.50 -8.78 -7.22
N GLY A 43 -0.25 -9.17 -7.01
CA GLY A 43 0.55 -8.80 -5.86
C GLY A 43 0.74 -9.94 -4.86
N GLU A 44 1.76 -9.81 -4.04
CA GLU A 44 2.19 -10.84 -3.07
C GLU A 44 1.11 -11.13 -2.02
N LEU A 45 0.29 -10.12 -1.69
CA LEU A 45 -0.75 -10.22 -0.66
C LEU A 45 -2.12 -10.66 -1.21
N ARG A 46 -2.24 -10.93 -2.50
CA ARG A 46 -3.52 -11.21 -3.19
C ARG A 46 -4.32 -12.38 -2.62
N ASN A 47 -3.67 -13.31 -1.93
CA ASN A 47 -4.29 -14.49 -1.33
C ASN A 47 -4.37 -14.44 0.20
N GLU A 48 -4.00 -13.32 0.83
CA GLU A 48 -3.96 -13.18 2.29
C GLU A 48 -5.28 -12.64 2.88
N PHE A 49 -6.41 -13.08 2.36
CA PHE A 49 -7.72 -12.67 2.86
C PHE A 49 -8.23 -13.61 3.96
N PRO A 50 -8.86 -13.07 5.01
CA PRO A 50 -9.61 -13.89 5.95
C PRO A 50 -10.75 -14.66 5.24
N SER A 51 -11.07 -15.85 5.72
CA SER A 51 -12.08 -16.73 5.10
C SER A 51 -13.50 -16.13 5.08
N HIS A 52 -13.81 -15.21 5.98
CA HIS A 52 -15.12 -14.54 6.05
C HIS A 52 -15.23 -13.33 5.10
N VAL A 53 -14.16 -12.97 4.38
CA VAL A 53 -14.15 -11.85 3.44
C VAL A 53 -14.39 -12.37 2.03
N ARG A 54 -15.38 -11.80 1.35
CA ARG A 54 -15.63 -12.09 -0.07
C ARG A 54 -14.63 -11.30 -0.93
N LYS A 55 -13.79 -12.02 -1.68
CA LYS A 55 -12.86 -11.44 -2.64
C LYS A 55 -13.42 -11.50 -4.05
N ILE A 56 -13.44 -10.36 -4.73
CA ILE A 56 -13.81 -10.23 -6.14
C ILE A 56 -12.67 -9.53 -6.87
N PHE A 57 -12.35 -9.97 -8.08
CA PHE A 57 -11.41 -9.27 -8.95
C PHE A 57 -11.99 -9.09 -10.36
N LEU A 58 -11.59 -7.98 -11.00
CA LEU A 58 -12.12 -7.62 -12.31
C LEU A 58 -11.24 -8.17 -13.45
N ALA A 59 -9.94 -8.35 -13.22
CA ALA A 59 -9.01 -8.88 -14.20
C ALA A 59 -7.86 -9.66 -13.54
N ASP A 60 -7.23 -10.55 -14.33
CA ASP A 60 -6.08 -11.33 -13.87
C ASP A 60 -4.84 -10.48 -13.64
N GLY A 61 -3.98 -10.91 -12.71
CA GLY A 61 -2.69 -10.33 -12.43
C GLY A 61 -1.61 -10.80 -13.39
N LYS A 62 -0.44 -10.17 -13.32
CA LYS A 62 0.74 -10.55 -14.12
C LYS A 62 1.19 -11.97 -13.87
N GLU A 63 0.99 -12.47 -12.66
CA GLU A 63 1.37 -13.80 -12.23
C GLU A 63 0.67 -14.91 -13.03
N ASP A 64 -0.53 -14.60 -13.54
CA ASP A 64 -1.37 -15.53 -14.32
C ASP A 64 -1.21 -15.35 -15.82
N PHE A 65 -0.29 -14.48 -16.26
CA PHE A 65 -0.03 -14.23 -17.67
C PHE A 65 0.92 -15.27 -18.27
N SER A 66 0.81 -15.44 -19.60
CA SER A 66 1.74 -16.26 -20.38
C SER A 66 3.18 -15.76 -20.22
N LYS A 67 4.14 -16.68 -20.16
CA LYS A 67 5.57 -16.37 -20.21
C LYS A 67 6.04 -15.93 -21.60
N ASN A 68 5.26 -16.21 -22.66
CA ASN A 68 5.55 -15.76 -24.02
C ASN A 68 5.24 -14.27 -24.13
N ILE A 69 6.25 -13.48 -24.51
CA ILE A 69 6.18 -12.02 -24.58
C ILE A 69 5.07 -11.52 -25.49
N LEU A 70 4.84 -12.18 -26.62
CA LEU A 70 3.81 -11.77 -27.58
C LEU A 70 2.41 -11.98 -27.00
N PHE A 71 2.15 -13.16 -26.46
CA PHE A 71 0.87 -13.44 -25.79
C PHE A 71 0.66 -12.55 -24.56
N GLN A 72 1.70 -12.26 -23.81
CA GLN A 72 1.63 -11.35 -22.66
C GLN A 72 1.18 -9.94 -23.08
N LYS A 73 1.70 -9.41 -24.19
CA LYS A 73 1.26 -8.12 -24.75
C LYS A 73 -0.21 -8.11 -25.13
N ILE A 74 -0.68 -9.19 -25.73
CA ILE A 74 -2.10 -9.37 -26.09
C ILE A 74 -2.97 -9.40 -24.83
N GLN A 75 -2.57 -10.16 -23.81
CA GLN A 75 -3.28 -10.23 -22.54
C GLN A 75 -3.34 -8.87 -21.84
N LEU A 76 -2.26 -8.11 -21.84
CA LEU A 76 -2.20 -6.74 -21.31
C LEU A 76 -3.17 -5.80 -22.05
N PHE A 77 -3.22 -5.90 -23.37
CA PHE A 77 -4.12 -5.09 -24.19
C PHE A 77 -5.60 -5.43 -23.91
N ILE A 78 -5.95 -6.70 -23.86
CA ILE A 78 -7.30 -7.18 -23.52
C ILE A 78 -7.69 -6.69 -22.11
N ARG A 79 -6.79 -6.84 -21.13
CA ARG A 79 -7.00 -6.38 -19.76
C ARG A 79 -7.26 -4.88 -19.68
N LYS A 80 -6.44 -4.09 -20.37
CA LYS A 80 -6.59 -2.62 -20.41
C LYS A 80 -7.97 -2.24 -20.97
N ASN A 81 -8.38 -2.83 -22.07
CA ASN A 81 -9.67 -2.55 -22.70
C ASN A 81 -10.86 -2.97 -21.81
N LYS A 82 -10.74 -4.12 -21.15
CA LYS A 82 -11.76 -4.60 -20.20
C LYS A 82 -11.93 -3.62 -19.04
N LEU A 83 -10.83 -3.22 -18.40
CA LEU A 83 -10.86 -2.30 -17.26
C LEU A 83 -11.39 -0.91 -17.67
N GLU A 84 -11.01 -0.42 -18.85
CA GLU A 84 -11.52 0.85 -19.37
C GLU A 84 -13.03 0.80 -19.66
N LYS A 85 -13.51 -0.31 -20.20
CA LYS A 85 -14.95 -0.54 -20.40
C LYS A 85 -15.71 -0.54 -19.08
N LEU A 86 -15.16 -1.21 -18.05
CA LEU A 86 -15.76 -1.25 -16.71
C LEU A 86 -15.74 0.12 -16.04
N ARG A 87 -14.64 0.89 -16.22
CA ARG A 87 -14.53 2.26 -15.71
C ARG A 87 -15.60 3.19 -16.28
N LYS A 88 -15.89 3.06 -17.59
CA LYS A 88 -16.94 3.85 -18.29
C LYS A 88 -18.34 3.37 -17.97
N ASN A 89 -18.52 2.13 -17.58
CA ASN A 89 -19.82 1.50 -17.32
C ASN A 89 -19.83 0.82 -15.95
N PRO A 90 -19.79 1.57 -14.85
CA PRO A 90 -19.67 1.02 -13.50
C PRO A 90 -20.86 0.12 -13.11
N LYS A 91 -22.02 0.30 -13.72
CA LYS A 91 -23.19 -0.58 -13.50
C LYS A 91 -22.91 -2.05 -13.85
N ILE A 92 -22.02 -2.31 -14.81
CA ILE A 92 -21.61 -3.69 -15.15
C ILE A 92 -20.90 -4.35 -13.97
N ILE A 93 -20.11 -3.59 -13.20
CA ILE A 93 -19.43 -4.11 -12.01
C ILE A 93 -20.47 -4.56 -10.99
N ASP A 94 -21.46 -3.72 -10.71
CA ASP A 94 -22.51 -4.05 -9.75
C ASP A 94 -23.36 -5.23 -10.19
N ASP A 95 -23.81 -5.26 -11.43
CA ASP A 95 -24.72 -6.28 -11.95
C ASP A 95 -24.05 -7.65 -12.18
N LYS A 96 -22.82 -7.65 -12.67
CA LYS A 96 -22.11 -8.87 -13.09
C LYS A 96 -21.18 -9.44 -12.02
N TYR A 97 -20.47 -8.59 -11.29
CA TYR A 97 -19.43 -9.01 -10.35
C TYR A 97 -19.89 -8.96 -8.90
N LEU A 98 -20.46 -7.83 -8.46
CA LEU A 98 -20.87 -7.66 -7.08
C LEU A 98 -22.18 -8.36 -6.79
N LYS A 99 -23.22 -8.12 -7.59
CA LYS A 99 -24.58 -8.71 -7.49
C LYS A 99 -25.30 -8.40 -6.18
N GLU A 100 -24.79 -7.48 -5.40
CA GLU A 100 -25.30 -7.05 -4.10
C GLU A 100 -25.21 -5.54 -3.99
N GLN A 101 -26.00 -4.95 -3.10
CA GLN A 101 -25.90 -3.55 -2.77
C GLN A 101 -25.26 -3.39 -1.41
N TYR A 102 -24.31 -2.48 -1.31
CA TYR A 102 -23.53 -2.21 -0.10
C TYR A 102 -24.04 -0.95 0.62
N ASP A 103 -23.96 -0.95 1.92
CA ASP A 103 -24.27 0.22 2.76
C ASP A 103 -23.14 1.26 2.72
N ILE A 104 -21.90 0.76 2.62
CA ILE A 104 -20.68 1.56 2.65
C ILE A 104 -19.74 1.09 1.55
N GLU A 105 -19.18 2.02 0.79
CA GLU A 105 -18.14 1.79 -0.20
C GLU A 105 -16.91 2.64 0.15
N ILE A 106 -15.76 1.99 0.26
CA ILE A 106 -14.51 2.61 0.75
C ILE A 106 -13.44 2.57 -0.34
N ALA A 107 -12.90 3.74 -0.67
CA ALA A 107 -11.70 3.88 -1.48
C ALA A 107 -10.48 3.90 -0.57
N MET A 108 -9.62 2.88 -0.67
CA MET A 108 -8.44 2.76 0.20
C MET A 108 -7.32 3.73 -0.16
N THR A 109 -7.30 4.23 -1.39
CA THR A 109 -6.36 5.25 -1.85
C THR A 109 -7.03 6.25 -2.79
N TYR A 110 -6.35 7.37 -3.04
CA TYR A 110 -6.83 8.37 -4.02
C TYR A 110 -6.96 7.78 -5.45
N ASN A 111 -6.23 6.70 -5.76
CA ASN A 111 -6.36 5.99 -7.04
C ASN A 111 -7.73 5.33 -7.23
N ASP A 112 -8.44 5.06 -6.15
CA ASP A 112 -9.76 4.40 -6.14
C ASP A 112 -10.91 5.39 -5.95
N PHE A 113 -10.62 6.67 -5.74
CA PHE A 113 -11.64 7.71 -5.48
C PHE A 113 -12.66 7.79 -6.62
N GLU A 114 -12.20 7.86 -7.87
CA GLU A 114 -13.10 7.93 -9.01
C GLU A 114 -14.03 6.72 -9.08
N SER A 115 -13.50 5.53 -8.90
CA SER A 115 -14.28 4.28 -8.97
C SER A 115 -15.37 4.21 -7.91
N VAL A 116 -15.06 4.60 -6.68
CA VAL A 116 -16.03 4.64 -5.58
C VAL A 116 -17.10 5.69 -5.83
N LEU A 117 -16.69 6.91 -6.21
CA LEU A 117 -17.62 8.02 -6.44
C LEU A 117 -18.53 7.79 -7.66
N ASN A 118 -18.05 7.08 -8.67
CA ASN A 118 -18.81 6.74 -9.87
C ASN A 118 -19.58 5.41 -9.77
N SER A 119 -19.57 4.76 -8.61
CA SER A 119 -20.39 3.56 -8.37
C SER A 119 -21.83 3.81 -8.76
N SER A 120 -22.46 2.81 -9.37
CA SER A 120 -23.89 2.87 -9.73
C SER A 120 -24.81 2.78 -8.51
N ASN A 121 -24.31 2.32 -7.38
CA ASN A 121 -25.02 2.31 -6.11
C ASN A 121 -25.02 3.72 -5.50
N LYS A 122 -26.12 4.44 -5.66
CA LYS A 122 -26.26 5.81 -5.13
C LYS A 122 -26.75 5.86 -3.68
N ASN A 123 -27.08 4.74 -3.09
CA ASN A 123 -27.58 4.65 -1.72
C ASN A 123 -26.50 4.40 -0.67
N SER A 124 -25.32 3.93 -1.09
CA SER A 124 -24.20 3.68 -0.18
C SER A 124 -23.54 4.98 0.31
N LYS A 125 -22.96 4.91 1.52
CA LYS A 125 -22.06 5.96 2.00
C LYS A 125 -20.70 5.80 1.36
N LYS A 126 -20.15 6.88 0.82
CA LYS A 126 -18.84 6.92 0.17
C LYS A 126 -17.79 7.41 1.14
N ILE A 127 -16.81 6.57 1.42
CA ILE A 127 -15.70 6.89 2.32
C ILE A 127 -14.40 6.87 1.53
N GLY A 128 -13.64 7.95 1.62
CA GLY A 128 -12.28 8.04 1.10
C GLY A 128 -11.25 7.87 2.20
N TRP A 129 -10.13 7.25 1.88
CA TRP A 129 -8.98 7.13 2.78
C TRP A 129 -7.76 7.77 2.13
N PHE A 130 -7.14 8.73 2.82
CA PHE A 130 -6.06 9.53 2.29
C PHE A 130 -4.78 9.32 3.10
N HIS A 131 -3.76 8.74 2.44
CA HIS A 131 -2.51 8.31 3.06
C HIS A 131 -1.30 9.16 2.69
N SER A 132 -1.49 10.22 1.90
CA SER A 132 -0.38 11.00 1.33
C SER A 132 -0.44 12.45 1.76
N GLU A 133 0.72 13.09 1.91
CA GLU A 133 0.81 14.54 2.04
C GLU A 133 0.53 15.19 0.68
N ILE A 134 -0.49 16.05 0.59
CA ILE A 134 -0.96 16.62 -0.68
C ILE A 134 0.09 17.50 -1.37
N ASN A 135 1.04 18.02 -0.62
CA ASN A 135 2.12 18.89 -1.12
C ASN A 135 3.31 18.13 -1.70
N LEU A 136 3.30 16.79 -1.70
CA LEU A 136 4.37 15.99 -2.30
C LEU A 136 4.47 16.28 -3.81
N PRO A 137 5.71 16.51 -4.35
CA PRO A 137 5.90 16.81 -5.77
C PRO A 137 5.30 15.76 -6.71
N LYS A 138 5.43 14.47 -6.37
CA LYS A 138 4.89 13.36 -7.18
C LYS A 138 3.37 13.36 -7.29
N LEU A 139 2.66 14.00 -6.36
CA LEU A 139 1.19 14.09 -6.34
C LEU A 139 0.67 15.26 -7.18
N GLN A 140 1.49 16.26 -7.48
CA GLN A 140 1.03 17.49 -8.13
C GLN A 140 0.24 17.27 -9.42
N PRO A 141 0.61 16.33 -10.33
CA PRO A 141 -0.20 16.04 -11.51
C PRO A 141 -1.60 15.49 -11.20
N LEU A 142 -1.78 14.88 -10.03
CA LEU A 142 -3.03 14.24 -9.59
C LEU A 142 -3.89 15.15 -8.70
N VAL A 143 -3.32 16.24 -8.20
CA VAL A 143 -3.99 17.16 -7.26
C VAL A 143 -5.32 17.69 -7.81
N PRO A 144 -5.45 18.14 -9.07
CA PRO A 144 -6.73 18.62 -9.58
C PRO A 144 -7.85 17.58 -9.45
N ALA A 145 -7.58 16.33 -9.77
CA ALA A 145 -8.55 15.24 -9.64
C ALA A 145 -8.87 14.93 -8.16
N ILE A 146 -7.85 14.90 -7.31
CA ILE A 146 -8.02 14.66 -5.87
C ILE A 146 -8.92 15.74 -5.26
N LEU A 147 -8.69 17.01 -5.57
CA LEU A 147 -9.49 18.14 -5.05
C LEU A 147 -10.93 18.11 -5.58
N GLU A 148 -11.15 17.68 -6.81
CA GLU A 148 -12.49 17.51 -7.37
C GLU A 148 -13.24 16.39 -6.66
N HIS A 149 -12.58 15.31 -6.29
CA HIS A 149 -13.20 14.16 -5.63
C HIS A 149 -13.50 14.38 -4.15
N PHE A 150 -12.65 15.10 -3.42
CA PHE A 150 -12.73 15.24 -1.96
C PHE A 150 -14.11 15.66 -1.45
N PRO A 151 -14.73 16.74 -1.97
CA PRO A 151 -16.04 17.20 -1.49
C PRO A 151 -17.21 16.24 -1.76
N ARG A 152 -17.00 15.29 -2.67
CA ARG A 152 -18.04 14.33 -3.08
C ARG A 152 -18.17 13.12 -2.16
N PHE A 153 -17.20 12.90 -1.27
CA PHE A 153 -17.28 11.86 -0.26
C PHE A 153 -18.22 12.24 0.88
N ASP A 154 -18.86 11.25 1.50
CA ASP A 154 -19.61 11.46 2.74
C ASP A 154 -18.67 11.64 3.94
N HIS A 155 -17.52 10.95 3.90
CA HIS A 155 -16.51 10.98 4.95
C HIS A 155 -15.12 10.78 4.36
N MET A 156 -14.14 11.55 4.85
CA MET A 156 -12.73 11.37 4.52
C MET A 156 -11.94 10.96 5.77
N ILE A 157 -11.14 9.91 5.62
CA ILE A 157 -10.26 9.41 6.67
C ILE A 157 -8.81 9.74 6.31
N TYR A 158 -8.09 10.31 7.25
CA TYR A 158 -6.65 10.53 7.17
C TYR A 158 -5.90 9.56 8.07
N CYS A 159 -4.76 9.05 7.62
CA CYS A 159 -3.98 8.12 8.44
C CYS A 159 -3.09 8.81 9.49
N SER A 160 -3.03 10.13 9.49
CA SER A 160 -2.35 10.92 10.52
C SER A 160 -2.88 12.35 10.61
N GLU A 161 -2.75 12.96 11.77
CA GLU A 161 -3.07 14.38 11.97
C GLU A 161 -2.23 15.31 11.08
N LYS A 162 -0.98 14.93 10.80
CA LYS A 162 -0.10 15.68 9.91
C LYS A 162 -0.67 15.77 8.49
N ILE A 163 -1.18 14.69 7.94
CA ILE A 163 -1.75 14.66 6.60
C ILE A 163 -3.00 15.54 6.53
N GLU A 164 -3.88 15.45 7.51
CA GLU A 164 -5.06 16.32 7.63
C GLU A 164 -4.63 17.79 7.72
N LYS A 165 -3.71 18.13 8.61
CA LYS A 165 -3.21 19.49 8.81
C LYS A 165 -2.65 20.09 7.52
N ILE A 166 -1.77 19.37 6.82
CA ILE A 166 -1.17 19.82 5.56
C ILE A 166 -2.27 20.09 4.52
N MET A 167 -3.26 19.20 4.43
CA MET A 167 -4.37 19.36 3.49
C MET A 167 -5.12 20.68 3.74
N HIS A 168 -5.48 20.95 4.98
CA HIS A 168 -6.19 22.18 5.38
C HIS A 168 -5.33 23.45 5.25
N GLU A 169 -4.02 23.36 5.49
CA GLU A 169 -3.09 24.49 5.30
C GLU A 169 -2.91 24.86 3.83
N VAL A 170 -2.80 23.87 2.95
CA VAL A 170 -2.59 24.11 1.52
C VAL A 170 -3.89 24.47 0.79
N TYR A 171 -5.00 23.86 1.18
CA TYR A 171 -6.32 24.09 0.56
C TYR A 171 -7.39 24.47 1.61
N PRO A 172 -7.26 25.66 2.25
CA PRO A 172 -8.15 26.04 3.35
C PRO A 172 -9.61 26.30 2.91
N ASN A 173 -9.83 26.55 1.63
CA ASN A 173 -11.14 26.89 1.08
C ASN A 173 -11.86 25.71 0.41
N LEU A 174 -11.28 24.51 0.46
CA LEU A 174 -11.92 23.31 -0.07
C LEU A 174 -13.15 22.98 0.79
N GLN A 175 -14.24 22.55 0.15
CA GLN A 175 -15.41 22.06 0.88
C GLN A 175 -15.14 20.62 1.35
N TYR A 176 -14.69 20.49 2.58
CA TYR A 176 -14.38 19.20 3.18
C TYR A 176 -15.66 18.44 3.56
N PRO A 177 -15.69 17.12 3.33
CA PRO A 177 -16.73 16.26 3.91
C PRO A 177 -16.52 16.16 5.42
N LYS A 178 -17.28 15.30 6.10
CA LYS A 178 -16.93 14.86 7.45
C LYS A 178 -15.54 14.22 7.43
N GLU A 179 -14.77 14.43 8.48
CA GLU A 179 -13.38 14.02 8.55
C GLU A 179 -13.09 13.25 9.84
N SER A 180 -12.17 12.30 9.76
CA SER A 180 -11.62 11.60 10.90
C SER A 180 -10.16 11.27 10.67
N VAL A 181 -9.37 11.24 11.74
CA VAL A 181 -8.02 10.67 11.73
C VAL A 181 -8.07 9.29 12.34
N ILE A 182 -7.70 8.27 11.56
CA ILE A 182 -7.55 6.90 12.03
C ILE A 182 -6.13 6.46 11.75
N ILE A 183 -5.33 6.38 12.80
CA ILE A 183 -3.93 5.96 12.71
C ILE A 183 -3.90 4.49 12.29
N ASN A 184 -3.01 4.17 11.35
CA ASN A 184 -2.86 2.82 10.84
C ASN A 184 -2.57 1.83 11.98
N ALA A 185 -3.42 0.83 12.11
CA ALA A 185 -3.21 -0.23 13.07
C ALA A 185 -2.04 -1.13 12.65
N ILE A 186 -1.21 -1.50 13.60
CA ILE A 186 -0.13 -2.47 13.42
C ILE A 186 -0.41 -3.69 14.30
N PRO A 187 -0.03 -4.92 13.86
CA PRO A 187 -0.27 -6.15 14.61
C PRO A 187 0.74 -6.30 15.75
N ILE A 188 0.56 -5.51 16.83
CA ILE A 188 1.52 -5.41 17.95
C ILE A 188 1.77 -6.78 18.60
N ASP A 189 0.72 -7.57 18.83
CA ASP A 189 0.86 -8.87 19.50
C ASP A 189 1.61 -9.88 18.65
N GLU A 190 1.39 -9.87 17.32
CA GLU A 190 2.14 -10.70 16.38
C GLU A 190 3.62 -10.30 16.35
N ILE A 191 3.90 -8.99 16.33
CA ILE A 191 5.27 -8.46 16.33
C ILE A 191 5.97 -8.84 17.64
N LYS A 192 5.30 -8.70 18.79
CA LYS A 192 5.85 -9.09 20.08
C LYS A 192 6.17 -10.57 20.14
N LYS A 193 5.24 -11.43 19.67
CA LYS A 193 5.46 -12.87 19.60
C LYS A 193 6.67 -13.24 18.72
N LYS A 194 6.80 -12.63 17.55
CA LYS A 194 7.97 -12.82 16.68
C LYS A 194 9.26 -12.31 17.31
N ALA A 195 9.19 -11.25 18.11
CA ALA A 195 10.36 -10.70 18.81
C ALA A 195 10.90 -11.62 19.92
N GLU A 196 10.13 -12.62 20.36
CA GLU A 196 10.56 -13.64 21.33
C GLU A 196 11.41 -14.75 20.67
N GLU A 197 11.42 -14.83 19.33
CA GLU A 197 12.24 -15.79 18.59
C GLU A 197 13.73 -15.47 18.77
N LYS A 198 14.51 -16.48 19.12
CA LYS A 198 15.96 -16.32 19.30
C LYS A 198 16.65 -16.14 17.96
N ILE A 199 17.40 -15.08 17.82
CA ILE A 199 18.30 -14.85 16.69
C ILE A 199 19.66 -15.41 17.05
N THR A 200 20.15 -16.41 16.30
CA THR A 200 21.40 -17.13 16.59
C THR A 200 22.63 -16.46 15.99
N ASP A 201 22.49 -15.76 14.88
CA ASP A 201 23.61 -15.20 14.08
C ASP A 201 23.59 -13.66 14.04
N PHE A 202 23.40 -13.03 15.18
CA PHE A 202 23.42 -11.58 15.26
C PHE A 202 24.86 -11.05 15.36
N PRO A 203 25.24 -9.99 14.62
CA PRO A 203 26.60 -9.45 14.69
C PRO A 203 26.97 -8.92 16.07
N LYS A 204 28.27 -8.78 16.32
CA LYS A 204 28.75 -8.21 17.59
C LYS A 204 28.32 -6.75 17.74
N SER A 205 27.92 -6.40 18.95
CA SER A 205 27.50 -5.06 19.38
C SER A 205 28.67 -4.07 19.40
N PRO A 206 28.41 -2.77 19.13
CA PRO A 206 27.10 -2.20 18.85
C PRO A 206 26.61 -2.49 17.44
N VAL A 207 25.29 -2.75 17.31
CA VAL A 207 24.63 -3.03 16.04
C VAL A 207 23.54 -2.00 15.76
N PHE A 208 23.61 -1.40 14.57
CA PHE A 208 22.57 -0.53 14.05
C PHE A 208 21.71 -1.29 13.04
N VAL A 209 20.40 -1.26 13.21
CA VAL A 209 19.46 -1.98 12.32
C VAL A 209 18.60 -0.96 11.60
N SER A 210 18.44 -1.14 10.30
CA SER A 210 17.49 -0.39 9.49
C SER A 210 16.63 -1.33 8.66
N ILE A 211 15.33 -1.01 8.56
CA ILE A 211 14.35 -1.77 7.80
C ILE A 211 13.78 -0.88 6.70
N GLY A 212 13.84 -1.34 5.45
CA GLY A 212 13.25 -0.57 4.35
C GLY A 212 13.60 -1.10 2.97
N ARG A 213 12.82 -0.63 1.97
CA ARG A 213 13.09 -0.95 0.57
C ARG A 213 14.48 -0.44 0.16
N LEU A 214 15.25 -1.26 -0.54
CA LEU A 214 16.55 -0.88 -1.08
C LEU A 214 16.38 -0.02 -2.33
N HIS A 215 16.09 1.25 -2.08
CA HIS A 215 15.87 2.28 -3.09
C HIS A 215 16.79 3.47 -2.80
N THR A 216 17.26 4.16 -3.83
CA THR A 216 18.21 5.29 -3.76
C THR A 216 17.81 6.34 -2.72
N ARG A 217 16.49 6.64 -2.61
CA ARG A 217 15.94 7.61 -1.63
C ARG A 217 16.18 7.24 -0.17
N LYS A 218 16.42 5.96 0.11
CA LYS A 218 16.65 5.48 1.50
C LYS A 218 18.06 5.77 1.97
N GLY A 219 18.98 6.05 1.04
CA GLY A 219 20.33 6.50 1.37
C GLY A 219 21.27 5.44 1.93
N TYR A 220 20.98 4.16 1.74
CA TYR A 220 21.82 3.07 2.24
C TYR A 220 23.25 3.11 1.72
N HIS A 221 23.47 3.58 0.50
CA HIS A 221 24.81 3.82 -0.05
C HIS A 221 25.59 4.87 0.77
N LYS A 222 24.93 5.94 1.21
CA LYS A 222 25.54 6.98 2.06
C LYS A 222 25.81 6.46 3.47
N LEU A 223 24.88 5.67 4.00
CA LEU A 223 25.07 5.00 5.29
C LEU A 223 26.29 4.07 5.26
N MET A 224 26.49 3.34 4.17
CA MET A 224 27.63 2.44 3.98
C MET A 224 28.96 3.21 3.94
N ASP A 225 29.01 4.35 3.24
CA ASP A 225 30.19 5.23 3.22
C ASP A 225 30.54 5.75 4.63
N ALA A 226 29.51 6.19 5.37
CA ALA A 226 29.69 6.65 6.75
C ALA A 226 30.18 5.52 7.67
N HIS A 227 29.62 4.33 7.53
CA HIS A 227 30.04 3.14 8.25
C HIS A 227 31.52 2.80 8.00
N ALA A 228 31.92 2.75 6.73
CA ALA A 228 33.31 2.49 6.35
C ALA A 228 34.29 3.53 6.91
N LYS A 229 33.88 4.81 6.93
CA LYS A 229 34.68 5.89 7.52
C LYS A 229 34.84 5.71 9.00
N LEU A 230 33.78 5.43 9.75
CA LEU A 230 33.82 5.21 11.20
C LEU A 230 34.69 4.02 11.59
N LEU A 231 34.66 2.92 10.79
CA LEU A 231 35.55 1.78 11.01
C LEU A 231 37.03 2.18 10.89
N LYS A 232 37.37 3.01 9.89
CA LYS A 232 38.75 3.54 9.73
C LYS A 232 39.18 4.43 10.87
N GLU A 233 38.26 5.13 11.51
CA GLU A 233 38.50 5.94 12.70
C GLU A 233 38.56 5.11 14.00
N GLY A 234 38.43 3.78 13.89
CA GLY A 234 38.54 2.85 15.02
C GLY A 234 37.23 2.60 15.79
N PHE A 235 36.12 3.09 15.27
CA PHE A 235 34.80 2.85 15.86
C PHE A 235 34.20 1.53 15.35
N GLU A 236 34.45 0.45 16.09
CA GLU A 236 33.93 -0.86 15.75
C GLU A 236 32.43 -0.96 15.98
N HIS A 237 31.67 -1.29 14.93
CA HIS A 237 30.23 -1.49 14.96
C HIS A 237 29.78 -2.28 13.73
N SER A 238 28.54 -2.76 13.77
CA SER A 238 27.91 -3.43 12.64
C SER A 238 26.61 -2.70 12.23
N VAL A 239 26.28 -2.79 10.97
CA VAL A 239 25.02 -2.31 10.39
C VAL A 239 24.31 -3.48 9.74
N VAL A 240 23.03 -3.67 10.06
CA VAL A 240 22.17 -4.68 9.45
C VAL A 240 21.03 -3.97 8.71
N ILE A 241 20.91 -4.24 7.42
CA ILE A 241 19.85 -3.71 6.58
C ILE A 241 18.89 -4.85 6.25
N ILE A 242 17.64 -4.69 6.64
CA ILE A 242 16.57 -5.67 6.38
C ILE A 242 15.67 -5.12 5.28
N GLY A 243 15.61 -5.80 4.16
CA GLY A 243 14.76 -5.42 3.04
C GLY A 243 15.34 -5.80 1.68
N ASP A 244 14.55 -5.54 0.65
CA ASP A 244 14.89 -5.83 -0.74
C ASP A 244 14.61 -4.62 -1.63
N GLY A 245 15.14 -4.62 -2.85
CA GLY A 245 14.91 -3.57 -3.84
C GLY A 245 15.95 -3.54 -4.95
N GLU A 246 15.69 -2.69 -5.93
CA GLU A 246 16.49 -2.56 -7.16
C GLU A 246 17.94 -2.12 -6.91
N GLU A 247 18.24 -1.51 -5.78
CA GLU A 247 19.59 -1.05 -5.43
C GLU A 247 20.49 -2.16 -4.86
N LEU A 248 19.96 -3.34 -4.55
CA LEU A 248 20.74 -4.42 -3.94
C LEU A 248 22.02 -4.77 -4.71
N PRO A 249 22.01 -4.94 -6.04
CA PRO A 249 23.24 -5.25 -6.79
C PRO A 249 24.31 -4.15 -6.67
N HIS A 250 23.92 -2.89 -6.71
CA HIS A 250 24.82 -1.74 -6.55
C HIS A 250 25.39 -1.67 -5.12
N LEU A 251 24.55 -1.90 -4.12
CA LEU A 251 24.95 -1.89 -2.71
C LEU A 251 25.92 -3.04 -2.39
N LEU A 252 25.72 -4.23 -2.94
CA LEU A 252 26.64 -5.35 -2.81
C LEU A 252 28.02 -5.06 -3.44
N ALA A 253 28.03 -4.42 -4.62
CA ALA A 253 29.25 -3.99 -5.26
C ALA A 253 30.02 -2.95 -4.43
N GLN A 254 29.33 -1.97 -3.87
CA GLN A 254 29.88 -0.96 -2.98
C GLN A 254 30.44 -1.57 -1.67
N GLN A 255 29.68 -2.49 -1.07
CA GLN A 255 30.07 -3.25 0.12
C GLN A 255 31.41 -3.95 -0.09
N LYS A 256 31.57 -4.65 -1.19
CA LYS A 256 32.81 -5.33 -1.57
C LYS A 256 33.96 -4.36 -1.82
N LYS A 257 33.69 -3.26 -2.55
CA LYS A 257 34.68 -2.21 -2.82
C LYS A 257 35.22 -1.57 -1.55
N LEU A 258 34.39 -1.37 -0.55
CA LEU A 258 34.76 -0.79 0.74
C LEU A 258 35.31 -1.83 1.73
N GLY A 259 35.22 -3.12 1.44
CA GLY A 259 35.71 -4.20 2.31
C GLY A 259 34.92 -4.31 3.62
N VAL A 260 33.61 -4.05 3.59
CA VAL A 260 32.75 -4.02 4.79
C VAL A 260 31.71 -5.17 4.84
N GLU A 261 31.94 -6.23 4.09
CA GLU A 261 30.99 -7.36 3.96
C GLU A 261 30.66 -8.03 5.30
N LYS A 262 31.61 -7.99 6.25
CA LYS A 262 31.44 -8.63 7.57
C LYS A 262 30.70 -7.75 8.59
N SER A 263 30.57 -6.46 8.32
CA SER A 263 30.03 -5.49 9.28
C SER A 263 28.88 -4.64 8.74
N TYR A 264 28.67 -4.62 7.44
CA TYR A 264 27.49 -4.04 6.79
C TYR A 264 26.72 -5.16 6.08
N ILE A 265 25.64 -5.65 6.71
CA ILE A 265 25.01 -6.92 6.38
C ILE A 265 23.61 -6.67 5.80
N PHE A 266 23.29 -7.32 4.69
CA PHE A 266 21.95 -7.39 4.13
C PHE A 266 21.27 -8.68 4.57
N ALA A 267 20.05 -8.59 5.18
CA ALA A 267 19.29 -9.71 5.70
C ALA A 267 17.91 -9.80 5.01
#